data_0a7464fec03ab6855e6c74f30f91cb23
#
_entry.id   0a7464fec03ab6855e6c74f30f91cb23
#
_cell.length_a   1.000
_cell.length_b   1.000
_cell.length_c   1.000
_cell.angle_alpha   90.00
_cell.angle_beta   90.00
_cell.angle_gamma   90.00
#
_symmetry.space_group_name_H-M   'P 1'
#
loop_
_entity.id
_entity.type
_entity.pdbx_description
1 polymer ?
#
loop_
_entity_poly.entity_id
_entity_poly.type
_entity_poly.pdbx_seq_one_letter_code
_entity_poly.pdbx_strand_id
1 'polypeptide(L)'
;MKSNPSRTLFRTLFATGLIAASLCSCCPKHNTLTQAEIADGWQLLFDGKSLDQWKDFNGDSLTMPWHVVDGSIQAAGDGSDLSGYIVTRKQYENFILDWDWKLSYGGNSGMLYHVVENPYFKVPYVTGPEYQLIDNDGWEAQNAPTRLEEW
;
A
#
# COMPACT_ATOMS: atom_id res chain seq x y z
N MET A 1 31.75 -79.22 30.12
CA MET A 1 32.23 -77.81 30.12
C MET A 1 31.64 -77.12 28.91
N LYS A 2 30.64 -76.32 29.11
CA LYS A 2 29.98 -75.49 28.02
C LYS A 2 30.17 -74.04 28.34
N SER A 3 30.90 -73.36 27.49
CA SER A 3 31.13 -71.93 27.55
C SER A 3 29.91 -71.17 27.00
N ASN A 4 29.46 -70.16 27.75
CA ASN A 4 28.32 -69.33 27.42
C ASN A 4 28.83 -68.09 26.70
N PRO A 5 28.35 -67.71 25.51
CA PRO A 5 28.76 -66.44 24.91
C PRO A 5 27.89 -65.31 25.42
N SER A 6 28.57 -64.27 25.91
CA SER A 6 28.00 -63.00 26.35
C SER A 6 27.35 -62.27 25.18
N ARG A 7 26.06 -61.93 25.39
CA ARG A 7 25.30 -61.06 24.47
C ARG A 7 25.65 -59.62 24.73
N THR A 8 26.35 -59.01 23.79
CA THR A 8 26.59 -57.55 23.76
C THR A 8 25.32 -56.85 23.23
N LEU A 9 24.64 -56.12 24.11
CA LEU A 9 23.47 -55.28 23.75
C LEU A 9 23.96 -53.99 23.11
N PHE A 10 23.80 -53.83 21.81
CA PHE A 10 23.96 -52.54 21.15
C PHE A 10 22.72 -51.69 21.44
N ARG A 11 22.87 -50.64 22.25
CA ARG A 11 21.88 -49.55 22.41
C ARG A 11 22.06 -48.57 21.27
N THR A 12 21.18 -48.61 20.30
CA THR A 12 21.05 -47.58 19.27
C THR A 12 20.33 -46.38 19.92
N LEU A 13 21.06 -45.29 20.16
CA LEU A 13 20.48 -43.99 20.53
C LEU A 13 19.89 -43.40 19.26
N PHE A 14 18.57 -43.39 19.16
CA PHE A 14 17.86 -42.56 18.21
C PHE A 14 17.85 -41.14 18.77
N ALA A 15 18.70 -40.27 18.21
CA ALA A 15 18.59 -38.84 18.42
C ALA A 15 17.43 -38.33 17.56
N THR A 16 16.27 -38.11 18.17
CA THR A 16 15.16 -37.40 17.57
C THR A 16 15.52 -35.94 17.56
N GLY A 17 16.06 -35.47 16.43
CA GLY A 17 16.26 -34.06 16.17
C GLY A 17 14.87 -33.42 16.01
N LEU A 18 14.46 -32.61 16.98
CA LEU A 18 13.33 -31.70 16.84
C LEU A 18 13.73 -30.61 15.84
N ILE A 19 13.31 -30.76 14.60
CA ILE A 19 13.32 -29.65 13.64
C ILE A 19 12.21 -28.72 14.08
N ALA A 20 12.55 -27.69 14.85
CA ALA A 20 11.67 -26.57 15.08
C ALA A 20 11.52 -25.83 13.73
N ALA A 21 10.46 -26.18 12.99
CA ALA A 21 10.03 -25.38 11.87
C ALA A 21 9.62 -24.01 12.42
N SER A 22 10.52 -23.03 12.32
CA SER A 22 10.21 -21.63 12.55
C SER A 22 9.17 -21.25 11.50
N LEU A 23 7.90 -21.26 11.89
CA LEU A 23 6.83 -20.64 11.12
C LEU A 23 7.11 -19.14 11.18
N CYS A 24 7.99 -18.68 10.27
CA CYS A 24 8.13 -17.27 10.01
C CYS A 24 6.77 -16.82 9.48
N SER A 25 5.97 -16.20 10.35
CA SER A 25 4.75 -15.52 9.97
C SER A 25 5.18 -14.41 9.02
N CYS A 26 5.14 -14.67 7.72
CA CYS A 26 5.27 -13.65 6.70
C CYS A 26 4.01 -12.80 6.72
N CYS A 27 3.90 -11.90 7.69
CA CYS A 27 3.05 -10.74 7.49
C CYS A 27 3.61 -9.99 6.27
N PRO A 28 2.78 -9.72 5.26
CA PRO A 28 3.21 -8.90 4.14
C PRO A 28 3.72 -7.57 4.71
N LYS A 29 4.95 -7.25 4.38
CA LYS A 29 5.59 -6.05 4.87
C LYS A 29 5.21 -4.93 3.91
N HIS A 30 4.35 -4.02 4.36
CA HIS A 30 3.97 -2.85 3.56
C HIS A 30 5.18 -2.07 3.07
N ASN A 31 5.06 -1.41 1.92
CA ASN A 31 6.09 -0.56 1.31
C ASN A 31 7.43 -1.30 1.07
N THR A 32 7.36 -2.59 0.77
CA THR A 32 8.54 -3.39 0.39
C THR A 32 8.16 -4.36 -0.71
N LEU A 33 9.08 -4.62 -1.62
CA LEU A 33 8.91 -5.63 -2.67
C LEU A 33 9.69 -6.89 -2.31
N THR A 34 9.08 -8.03 -2.59
CA THR A 34 9.77 -9.32 -2.59
C THR A 34 10.68 -9.44 -3.81
N GLN A 35 11.62 -10.38 -3.78
CA GLN A 35 12.48 -10.65 -4.93
C GLN A 35 11.69 -11.09 -6.17
N ALA A 36 10.56 -11.78 -6.00
CA ALA A 36 9.69 -12.17 -7.10
C ALA A 36 9.02 -10.95 -7.74
N GLU A 37 8.46 -10.04 -6.94
CA GLU A 37 7.86 -8.80 -7.45
C GLU A 37 8.87 -7.92 -8.17
N ILE A 38 10.09 -7.81 -7.65
CA ILE A 38 11.17 -7.08 -8.34
C ILE A 38 11.49 -7.73 -9.70
N ALA A 39 11.56 -9.06 -9.74
CA ALA A 39 11.82 -9.81 -10.99
C ALA A 39 10.67 -9.66 -12.00
N ASP A 40 9.45 -9.53 -11.54
CA ASP A 40 8.26 -9.27 -12.35
C ASP A 40 8.10 -7.80 -12.77
N GLY A 41 9.02 -6.92 -12.34
CA GLY A 41 9.08 -5.53 -12.76
C GLY A 41 8.27 -4.55 -11.90
N TRP A 42 7.77 -4.97 -10.74
CA TRP A 42 7.10 -4.07 -9.81
C TRP A 42 8.05 -3.00 -9.28
N GLN A 43 7.52 -1.81 -9.08
CA GLN A 43 8.23 -0.65 -8.54
C GLN A 43 7.41 -0.02 -7.44
N LEU A 44 8.05 0.33 -6.32
CA LEU A 44 7.39 1.09 -5.27
C LEU A 44 7.18 2.55 -5.72
N LEU A 45 5.98 3.04 -5.59
CA LEU A 45 5.67 4.46 -5.69
C LEU A 45 5.88 5.19 -4.37
N PHE A 46 5.99 4.43 -3.28
CA PHE A 46 6.20 4.96 -1.93
C PHE A 46 6.92 3.92 -1.07
N ASP A 47 7.97 4.35 -0.39
CA ASP A 47 8.82 3.49 0.44
C ASP A 47 8.44 3.48 1.92
N GLY A 48 7.34 4.13 2.28
CA GLY A 48 6.89 4.28 3.65
C GLY A 48 7.59 5.39 4.45
N LYS A 49 8.50 6.19 3.82
CA LYS A 49 9.35 7.14 4.52
C LYS A 49 9.44 8.50 3.87
N SER A 50 9.47 8.57 2.55
CA SER A 50 9.75 9.77 1.78
C SER A 50 8.70 10.00 0.69
N LEU A 51 8.39 11.26 0.45
CA LEU A 51 7.55 11.71 -0.67
C LEU A 51 8.38 12.21 -1.86
N ASP A 52 9.66 11.86 -1.95
CA ASP A 52 10.57 12.35 -2.99
C ASP A 52 10.13 11.98 -4.41
N GLN A 53 9.34 10.92 -4.56
CA GLN A 53 8.77 10.50 -5.85
C GLN A 53 7.49 11.25 -6.22
N TRP A 54 7.03 12.16 -5.37
CA TRP A 54 5.79 12.91 -5.52
C TRP A 54 6.07 14.40 -5.65
N LYS A 55 5.14 15.12 -6.24
CA LYS A 55 5.14 16.58 -6.35
C LYS A 55 3.69 17.10 -6.43
N ASP A 56 3.51 18.37 -6.27
CA ASP A 56 2.22 19.01 -6.50
C ASP A 56 1.82 18.89 -7.98
N PHE A 57 0.53 18.74 -8.25
CA PHE A 57 0.00 18.82 -9.62
C PHE A 57 0.35 20.18 -10.23
N ASN A 58 0.93 20.17 -11.42
CA ASN A 58 1.48 21.35 -12.11
C ASN A 58 2.64 22.06 -11.37
N GLY A 59 3.22 21.45 -10.36
CA GLY A 59 4.36 21.96 -9.61
C GLY A 59 5.64 21.17 -9.85
N ASP A 60 6.76 21.68 -9.38
CA ASP A 60 8.06 21.00 -9.44
C ASP A 60 8.47 20.39 -8.10
N SER A 61 7.83 20.80 -7.02
CA SER A 61 8.08 20.35 -5.65
C SER A 61 6.77 19.96 -4.96
N LEU A 62 6.88 19.38 -3.78
CA LEU A 62 5.75 19.11 -2.91
C LEU A 62 5.66 20.22 -1.87
N THR A 63 4.63 21.03 -1.98
CA THR A 63 4.33 22.15 -1.06
C THR A 63 3.00 21.97 -0.34
N MET A 64 2.15 21.10 -0.87
CA MET A 64 0.86 20.78 -0.28
C MET A 64 1.00 19.97 1.02
N PRO A 65 0.04 20.07 1.94
CA PRO A 65 0.13 19.47 3.27
C PRO A 65 -0.12 17.95 3.25
N TRP A 66 0.72 17.23 2.52
CA TRP A 66 0.78 15.79 2.54
C TRP A 66 1.94 15.34 3.42
N HIS A 67 1.71 14.37 4.28
CA HIS A 67 2.68 13.91 5.26
C HIS A 67 2.86 12.39 5.20
N VAL A 68 4.01 11.92 5.67
CA VAL A 68 4.21 10.49 5.95
C VAL A 68 3.86 10.25 7.41
N VAL A 69 2.85 9.41 7.64
CA VAL A 69 2.40 9.01 8.98
C VAL A 69 2.25 7.50 9.01
N ASP A 70 2.93 6.86 9.92
CA ASP A 70 2.89 5.40 10.12
C ASP A 70 3.08 4.58 8.82
N GLY A 71 4.01 5.02 7.98
CA GLY A 71 4.28 4.36 6.70
C GLY A 71 3.21 4.58 5.63
N SER A 72 2.32 5.54 5.80
CA SER A 72 1.28 5.90 4.84
C SER A 72 1.44 7.34 4.36
N ILE A 73 1.03 7.62 3.13
CA ILE A 73 0.87 8.98 2.62
C ILE A 73 -0.48 9.49 3.11
N GLN A 74 -0.48 10.51 3.93
CA GLN A 74 -1.68 11.09 4.52
C GLN A 74 -1.87 12.53 4.04
N ALA A 75 -3.07 12.83 3.53
CA ALA A 75 -3.51 14.21 3.35
C ALA A 75 -3.79 14.83 4.72
N ALA A 76 -3.28 16.03 4.98
CA ALA A 76 -3.65 16.79 6.16
C ALA A 76 -5.01 17.46 5.89
N GLY A 77 -6.05 16.64 5.83
CA GLY A 77 -7.41 17.11 5.67
C GLY A 77 -7.98 17.59 7.00
N ASP A 78 -8.40 18.83 7.05
CA ASP A 78 -9.25 19.40 8.10
C ASP A 78 -10.73 19.43 7.67
N GLY A 79 -11.07 18.73 6.57
CA GLY A 79 -12.38 18.76 5.92
C GLY A 79 -12.57 19.94 4.96
N SER A 80 -11.56 20.77 4.76
CA SER A 80 -11.52 21.71 3.65
C SER A 80 -10.80 21.05 2.46
N ASP A 81 -11.22 21.33 1.22
CA ASP A 81 -10.58 20.81 -0.02
C ASP A 81 -9.15 21.33 -0.25
N LEU A 82 -8.43 21.64 0.81
CA LEU A 82 -7.15 22.34 0.76
C LEU A 82 -5.94 21.40 0.75
N SER A 83 -6.13 20.08 0.81
CA SER A 83 -4.99 19.14 0.73
C SER A 83 -4.27 19.20 -0.60
N GLY A 84 -4.92 19.73 -1.64
CA GLY A 84 -4.35 19.79 -2.98
C GLY A 84 -4.17 18.40 -3.61
N TYR A 85 -3.53 18.38 -4.74
CA TYR A 85 -3.31 17.16 -5.51
C TYR A 85 -1.82 16.90 -5.66
N ILE A 86 -1.41 15.68 -5.40
CA ILE A 86 -0.04 15.22 -5.65
C ILE A 86 -0.03 14.25 -6.82
N VAL A 87 1.05 14.27 -7.58
CA VAL A 87 1.27 13.38 -8.71
C VAL A 87 2.64 12.74 -8.61
N THR A 88 2.80 11.58 -9.23
CA THR A 88 4.11 10.95 -9.35
C THR A 88 5.02 11.77 -10.27
N ARG A 89 6.31 11.93 -9.90
CA ARG A 89 7.30 12.58 -10.77
C ARG A 89 7.54 11.83 -12.05
N LYS A 90 7.50 10.49 -11.98
CA LYS A 90 7.62 9.60 -13.13
C LYS A 90 6.25 9.42 -13.78
N GLN A 91 6.23 9.41 -15.11
CA GLN A 91 5.03 9.11 -15.89
C GLN A 91 4.96 7.62 -16.22
N TYR A 92 3.74 7.09 -16.26
CA TYR A 92 3.45 5.70 -16.56
C TYR A 92 2.35 5.64 -17.63
N GLU A 93 2.54 4.82 -18.64
CA GLU A 93 1.58 4.70 -19.75
C GLU A 93 0.71 3.46 -19.60
N ASN A 94 1.34 2.29 -19.51
CA ASN A 94 0.66 1.02 -19.29
C ASN A 94 1.12 0.47 -17.95
N PHE A 95 0.23 0.29 -17.00
CA PHE A 95 0.58 -0.10 -15.65
C PHE A 95 -0.52 -0.93 -14.97
N ILE A 96 -0.11 -1.66 -13.96
CA ILE A 96 -0.98 -2.18 -12.91
C ILE A 96 -0.61 -1.40 -11.66
N LEU A 97 -1.59 -0.84 -10.98
CA LEU A 97 -1.41 -0.13 -9.71
C LEU A 97 -2.08 -0.94 -8.60
N ASP A 98 -1.31 -1.23 -7.57
CA ASP A 98 -1.78 -1.88 -6.35
C ASP A 98 -1.50 -0.95 -5.17
N TRP A 99 -2.51 -0.67 -4.34
CA TRP A 99 -2.38 0.20 -3.17
C TRP A 99 -3.41 -0.11 -2.10
N ASP A 100 -3.02 0.08 -0.86
CA ASP A 100 -3.93 0.10 0.28
C ASP A 100 -4.39 1.53 0.56
N TRP A 101 -5.63 1.69 0.98
CA TRP A 101 -6.18 2.99 1.32
C TRP A 101 -7.02 2.95 2.60
N LYS A 102 -7.13 4.10 3.23
CA LYS A 102 -7.94 4.30 4.43
C LYS A 102 -8.54 5.70 4.41
N LEU A 103 -9.82 5.79 4.73
CA LEU A 103 -10.53 7.05 4.90
C LEU A 103 -10.92 7.28 6.37
N SER A 104 -11.05 8.55 6.74
CA SER A 104 -11.76 8.96 7.94
C SER A 104 -13.27 8.83 7.73
N TYR A 105 -14.04 8.90 8.80
CA TYR A 105 -15.49 8.95 8.70
C TYR A 105 -15.95 10.14 7.85
N GLY A 106 -16.80 9.88 6.87
CA GLY A 106 -17.25 10.87 5.88
C GLY A 106 -16.16 11.29 4.90
N GLY A 107 -15.02 10.59 4.85
CA GLY A 107 -13.92 10.91 3.98
C GLY A 107 -14.27 10.72 2.51
N ASN A 108 -13.72 11.62 1.69
CA ASN A 108 -13.84 11.62 0.24
C ASN A 108 -12.45 11.90 -0.35
N SER A 109 -11.99 11.03 -1.23
CA SER A 109 -10.69 11.11 -1.90
C SER A 109 -10.76 10.34 -3.21
N GLY A 110 -9.65 10.25 -3.94
CA GLY A 110 -9.61 9.49 -5.17
C GLY A 110 -8.19 9.24 -5.66
N MET A 111 -8.07 8.22 -6.51
CA MET A 111 -6.87 7.92 -7.26
C MET A 111 -7.11 8.26 -8.73
N LEU A 112 -6.51 9.37 -9.17
CA LEU A 112 -6.60 9.79 -10.56
C LEU A 112 -5.46 9.17 -11.38
N TYR A 113 -5.76 8.80 -12.62
CA TYR A 113 -4.79 8.21 -13.53
C TYR A 113 -4.88 8.83 -14.93
N HIS A 114 -3.82 8.70 -15.73
CA HIS A 114 -3.68 9.36 -17.04
C HIS A 114 -3.88 10.87 -16.99
N VAL A 115 -3.54 11.47 -15.87
CA VAL A 115 -3.63 12.91 -15.66
C VAL A 115 -2.66 13.64 -16.57
N VAL A 116 -3.12 14.72 -17.21
CA VAL A 116 -2.29 15.59 -18.02
C VAL A 116 -1.97 16.86 -17.23
N GLU A 117 -0.69 17.08 -16.94
CA GLU A 117 -0.21 18.31 -16.34
C GLU A 117 -0.09 19.42 -17.40
N ASN A 118 -0.80 20.49 -17.19
CA ASN A 118 -0.73 21.70 -17.98
C ASN A 118 -1.24 22.88 -17.13
N PRO A 119 -0.53 24.01 -17.03
CA PRO A 119 -0.93 25.16 -16.22
C PRO A 119 -2.31 25.73 -16.53
N TYR A 120 -2.86 25.41 -17.69
CA TYR A 120 -4.23 25.79 -18.05
C TYR A 120 -5.27 25.05 -17.16
N PHE A 121 -5.00 23.81 -16.79
CA PHE A 121 -5.87 23.02 -15.94
C PHE A 121 -5.51 23.25 -14.47
N LYS A 122 -6.47 23.67 -13.68
CA LYS A 122 -6.25 23.95 -12.24
C LYS A 122 -6.39 22.73 -11.36
N VAL A 123 -7.06 21.70 -11.86
CA VAL A 123 -7.37 20.46 -11.13
C VAL A 123 -7.20 19.26 -12.05
N PRO A 124 -6.69 18.12 -11.53
CA PRO A 124 -6.35 16.97 -12.37
C PRO A 124 -7.57 16.19 -12.88
N TYR A 125 -8.70 16.24 -12.18
CA TYR A 125 -9.91 15.50 -12.56
C TYR A 125 -10.59 15.99 -13.85
N VAL A 126 -10.14 17.11 -14.42
CA VAL A 126 -10.61 17.56 -15.75
C VAL A 126 -9.86 16.85 -16.89
N THR A 127 -8.77 16.18 -16.61
CA THR A 127 -7.93 15.53 -17.61
C THR A 127 -7.79 14.03 -17.44
N GLY A 128 -7.90 13.52 -16.22
CA GLY A 128 -7.77 12.10 -15.90
C GLY A 128 -9.01 11.56 -15.20
N PRO A 129 -9.39 10.31 -15.48
CA PRO A 129 -10.45 9.64 -14.74
C PRO A 129 -10.01 9.37 -13.30
N GLU A 130 -10.98 9.28 -12.41
CA GLU A 130 -10.79 9.04 -11.00
C GLU A 130 -11.36 7.70 -10.57
N TYR A 131 -10.57 6.94 -9.84
CA TYR A 131 -11.06 5.85 -9.01
C TYR A 131 -11.48 6.44 -7.67
N GLN A 132 -12.80 6.60 -7.47
CA GLN A 132 -13.37 7.24 -6.30
C GLN A 132 -13.11 6.44 -5.03
N LEU A 133 -12.66 7.11 -3.98
CA LEU A 133 -12.53 6.60 -2.63
C LEU A 133 -13.48 7.39 -1.73
N ILE A 134 -14.50 6.72 -1.18
CA ILE A 134 -15.51 7.37 -0.36
C ILE A 134 -15.89 6.46 0.82
N ASP A 135 -16.09 7.07 1.98
CA ASP A 135 -16.69 6.41 3.13
C ASP A 135 -18.22 6.50 3.00
N ASN A 136 -18.84 5.43 2.49
CA ASN A 136 -20.27 5.42 2.14
C ASN A 136 -21.14 5.81 3.33
N ASP A 137 -20.94 5.19 4.49
CA ASP A 137 -21.80 5.41 5.68
C ASP A 137 -21.73 6.88 6.14
N GLY A 138 -20.53 7.43 6.21
CA GLY A 138 -20.32 8.82 6.62
C GLY A 138 -20.80 9.81 5.55
N TRP A 139 -20.59 9.48 4.28
CA TRP A 139 -21.03 10.31 3.17
C TRP A 139 -22.56 10.39 3.11
N GLU A 140 -23.25 9.27 3.17
CA GLU A 140 -24.72 9.22 3.17
C GLU A 140 -25.31 9.98 4.36
N ALA A 141 -24.72 9.82 5.56
CA ALA A 141 -25.16 10.54 6.73
C ALA A 141 -25.04 12.07 6.60
N GLN A 142 -24.00 12.54 5.90
CA GLN A 142 -23.76 13.98 5.71
C GLN A 142 -24.51 14.57 4.52
N ASN A 143 -24.80 13.78 3.49
CA ASN A 143 -25.39 14.23 2.23
C ASN A 143 -26.81 13.72 1.99
N ALA A 144 -27.50 13.21 3.01
CA ALA A 144 -28.92 12.91 2.88
C ALA A 144 -29.71 14.20 2.51
N PRO A 145 -30.59 14.17 1.49
CA PRO A 145 -31.27 13.01 0.89
C PRO A 145 -30.62 12.44 -0.37
N THR A 146 -29.45 12.91 -0.78
CA THR A 146 -28.81 12.42 -2.01
C THR A 146 -28.23 11.04 -1.75
N ARG A 147 -29.01 10.00 -2.02
CA ARG A 147 -28.56 8.61 -1.89
C ARG A 147 -27.72 8.20 -3.08
N LEU A 148 -26.61 7.52 -2.84
CA LEU A 148 -25.77 6.93 -3.90
C LEU A 148 -26.53 5.85 -4.73
N GLU A 149 -27.62 5.31 -4.19
CA GLU A 149 -28.49 4.34 -4.85
C GLU A 149 -29.34 4.92 -5.99
N GLU A 150 -29.35 6.23 -6.15
CA GLU A 150 -30.15 6.93 -7.18
C GLU A 150 -29.35 7.25 -8.46
N TRP A 151 -28.10 6.77 -8.53
CA TRP A 151 -27.20 6.89 -9.69
C TRP A 151 -27.04 5.51 -10.37
#